data_55fc07396c9edd62f4312558793ed742
#
_entry.id   55fc07396c9edd62f4312558793ed742
#
_cell.length_a   1.000
_cell.length_b   1.000
_cell.length_c   1.000
_cell.angle_alpha   90.00
_cell.angle_beta   90.00
_cell.angle_gamma   90.00
#
_symmetry.space_group_name_H-M   'P 1'
#
loop_
_entity.id
_entity.type
_entity.pdbx_description
1 polymer ?
#
loop_
_entity_poly.entity_id
_entity_poly.type
_entity_poly.pdbx_seq_one_letter_code
_entity_poly.pdbx_strand_id
1 'polypeptide(L)'
;LWYEGWEGCYDLVKLNLYNEDVIQHIFNAIKGWVTEFDIDGLRLDVAYCLNHDFLKRLRSFCDSLKPDFFLLGETLHGDYNQIMNDEMLHSVTNYECYKGLYSSFNSMNMFEINHSLLRQFGPENWTLYKGKHLLSFVDNHDVTRVASILNNIRHLPLIYALAFGMPGIPCVYYGSEWGATGRKEDGDPALRACFDTPVFNELSDWIAKLANAKKISPALQYGNFSSIILTNEQCVFLREWQGERVLVAINAADYNYSASFN
;
A
#
# COMPACT_ATOMS: atom_id res chain seq x y z
N LEU A 1 29.84 -3.30 26.33
CA LEU A 1 28.84 -2.55 25.57
C LEU A 1 27.79 -3.55 25.09
N TRP A 2 26.55 -3.34 25.50
CA TRP A 2 25.40 -4.11 25.03
C TRP A 2 24.58 -3.23 24.08
N TYR A 3 24.10 -3.78 22.97
CA TYR A 3 23.23 -3.12 22.03
C TYR A 3 22.21 -4.12 21.47
N GLU A 4 21.14 -3.61 20.92
CA GLU A 4 20.06 -4.36 20.29
C GLU A 4 20.16 -4.27 18.78
N GLY A 5 20.06 -5.40 18.09
CA GLY A 5 19.95 -5.46 16.63
C GLY A 5 18.51 -5.65 16.20
N TRP A 6 18.18 -5.23 14.99
CA TRP A 6 16.86 -5.48 14.40
C TRP A 6 16.65 -6.97 14.18
N GLU A 7 15.63 -7.56 14.83
CA GLU A 7 15.25 -8.98 14.72
C GLU A 7 16.43 -9.96 14.82
N GLY A 8 17.42 -9.64 15.64
CA GLY A 8 18.62 -10.45 15.82
C GLY A 8 19.73 -10.22 14.78
N CYS A 9 19.54 -9.32 13.85
CA CYS A 9 20.58 -8.88 12.92
C CYS A 9 21.46 -7.81 13.57
N TYR A 10 22.58 -8.22 14.16
CA TYR A 10 23.45 -7.31 14.92
C TYR A 10 24.21 -6.30 14.06
N ASP A 11 24.28 -6.46 12.76
CA ASP A 11 24.81 -5.48 11.82
C ASP A 11 23.85 -4.28 11.62
N LEU A 12 22.59 -4.44 12.01
CA LEU A 12 21.54 -3.42 11.95
C LEU A 12 21.19 -2.95 13.35
N VAL A 13 21.96 -2.00 13.85
CA VAL A 13 21.83 -1.48 15.21
C VAL A 13 20.52 -0.71 15.40
N LYS A 14 19.75 -1.10 16.41
CA LYS A 14 18.52 -0.44 16.80
C LYS A 14 18.80 0.75 17.71
N LEU A 15 18.30 1.93 17.36
CA LEU A 15 18.43 3.11 18.19
C LEU A 15 17.61 2.99 19.48
N ASN A 16 18.15 3.48 20.58
CA ASN A 16 17.46 3.51 21.86
C ASN A 16 16.43 4.64 21.91
N LEU A 17 15.20 4.35 21.54
CA LEU A 17 14.08 5.31 21.54
C LEU A 17 13.50 5.62 22.95
N TYR A 18 14.15 5.17 24.01
CA TYR A 18 13.93 5.62 25.39
C TYR A 18 14.93 6.71 25.82
N ASN A 19 15.96 6.97 25.02
CA ASN A 19 16.95 8.00 25.29
C ASN A 19 16.48 9.33 24.69
N GLU A 20 16.36 10.37 25.57
CA GLU A 20 15.86 11.68 25.16
C GLU A 20 16.77 12.37 24.13
N ASP A 21 18.08 12.24 24.23
CA ASP A 21 19.01 12.85 23.28
C ASP A 21 18.86 12.26 21.88
N VAL A 22 18.59 10.93 21.79
CA VAL A 22 18.31 10.25 20.52
C VAL A 22 17.00 10.77 19.92
N ILE A 23 15.96 10.90 20.73
CA ILE A 23 14.66 11.43 20.28
C ILE A 23 14.80 12.87 19.78
N GLN A 24 15.48 13.73 20.53
CA GLN A 24 15.71 15.12 20.15
C GLN A 24 16.54 15.23 18.86
N HIS A 25 17.54 14.38 18.69
CA HIS A 25 18.31 14.33 17.45
C HIS A 25 17.43 14.02 16.24
N ILE A 26 16.56 12.99 16.35
CA ILE A 26 15.60 12.62 15.29
C ILE A 26 14.63 13.77 15.00
N PHE A 27 14.05 14.38 16.04
CA PHE A 27 13.10 15.49 15.89
C PHE A 27 13.75 16.72 15.26
N ASN A 28 14.97 17.03 15.63
CA ASN A 28 15.73 18.14 15.01
C ASN A 28 16.01 17.87 13.53
N ALA A 29 16.34 16.63 13.15
CA ALA A 29 16.51 16.26 11.75
C ALA A 29 15.20 16.42 10.95
N ILE A 30 14.07 15.93 11.48
CA ILE A 30 12.75 16.08 10.86
C ILE A 30 12.39 17.56 10.69
N LYS A 31 12.58 18.37 11.74
CA LYS A 31 12.36 19.82 11.67
C LYS A 31 13.23 20.48 10.58
N GLY A 32 14.49 20.06 10.48
CA GLY A 32 15.40 20.50 9.42
C GLY A 32 14.85 20.18 8.03
N TRP A 33 14.41 18.95 7.81
CA TRP A 33 13.84 18.53 6.51
C TRP A 33 12.54 19.25 6.16
N VAL A 34 11.66 19.48 7.12
CA VAL A 34 10.44 20.30 6.90
C VAL A 34 10.83 21.72 6.52
N THR A 35 11.83 22.32 7.21
CA THR A 35 12.25 23.70 6.96
C THR A 35 12.97 23.87 5.61
N GLU A 36 13.84 22.92 5.25
CA GLU A 36 14.70 23.02 4.07
C GLU A 36 14.02 22.50 2.80
N PHE A 37 13.27 21.40 2.91
CA PHE A 37 12.70 20.69 1.74
C PHE A 37 11.18 20.75 1.69
N ASP A 38 10.51 21.33 2.67
CA ASP A 38 9.05 21.43 2.77
C ASP A 38 8.33 20.07 2.62
N ILE A 39 8.89 19.02 3.22
CA ILE A 39 8.28 17.69 3.16
C ILE A 39 6.91 17.65 3.84
N ASP A 40 5.99 16.80 3.33
CA ASP A 40 4.61 16.65 3.80
C ASP A 40 4.38 15.39 4.63
N GLY A 41 5.41 14.58 4.84
CA GLY A 41 5.27 13.34 5.60
C GLY A 41 6.55 12.53 5.70
N LEU A 42 6.45 11.42 6.43
CA LEU A 42 7.53 10.45 6.63
C LEU A 42 7.01 9.03 6.38
N ARG A 43 7.85 8.21 5.76
CA ARG A 43 7.71 6.74 5.79
C ARG A 43 8.69 6.20 6.82
N LEU A 44 8.18 5.51 7.82
CA LEU A 44 8.99 4.88 8.86
C LEU A 44 9.26 3.43 8.48
N ASP A 45 10.54 3.12 8.35
CA ASP A 45 11.01 1.76 8.12
C ASP A 45 10.71 0.89 9.34
N VAL A 46 10.31 -0.37 9.12
CA VAL A 46 10.06 -1.37 10.17
C VAL A 46 9.22 -0.84 11.34
N ALA A 47 8.17 -0.09 11.02
CA ALA A 47 7.40 0.66 12.03
C ALA A 47 6.78 -0.23 13.12
N TYR A 48 6.49 -1.49 12.82
CA TYR A 48 5.96 -2.48 13.79
C TYR A 48 6.96 -2.84 14.91
N CYS A 49 8.25 -2.53 14.73
CA CYS A 49 9.30 -2.72 15.74
C CYS A 49 9.59 -1.47 16.58
N LEU A 50 8.95 -0.32 16.28
CA LEU A 50 9.19 0.94 16.95
C LEU A 50 8.43 1.00 18.28
N ASN A 51 9.01 1.75 19.23
CA ASN A 51 8.38 2.01 20.52
C ASN A 51 7.09 2.85 20.35
N HIS A 52 5.98 2.42 20.96
CA HIS A 52 4.69 3.11 20.82
C HIS A 52 4.70 4.51 21.45
N ASP A 53 5.40 4.73 22.57
CA ASP A 53 5.51 6.06 23.17
C ASP A 53 6.29 7.02 22.29
N PHE A 54 7.33 6.50 21.59
CA PHE A 54 8.03 7.27 20.57
C PHE A 54 7.10 7.62 19.40
N LEU A 55 6.30 6.68 18.90
CA LEU A 55 5.36 6.94 17.80
C LEU A 55 4.32 8.01 18.16
N LYS A 56 3.80 8.00 19.40
CA LYS A 56 2.88 9.03 19.89
C LYS A 56 3.55 10.41 19.98
N ARG A 57 4.77 10.46 20.49
CA ARG A 57 5.56 11.69 20.56
C ARG A 57 5.90 12.21 19.17
N LEU A 58 6.28 11.32 18.26
CA LEU A 58 6.55 11.67 16.85
C LEU A 58 5.31 12.27 16.19
N ARG A 59 4.12 11.65 16.38
CA ARG A 59 2.86 12.16 15.86
C ARG A 59 2.60 13.58 16.34
N SER A 60 2.61 13.81 17.65
CA SER A 60 2.38 15.13 18.24
C SER A 60 3.40 16.16 17.76
N PHE A 61 4.67 15.75 17.61
CA PHE A 61 5.72 16.64 17.12
C PHE A 61 5.48 17.04 15.66
N CYS A 62 5.19 16.06 14.78
CA CYS A 62 4.94 16.33 13.36
C CYS A 62 3.70 17.20 13.14
N ASP A 63 2.61 16.95 13.86
CA ASP A 63 1.40 17.77 13.83
C ASP A 63 1.67 19.23 14.24
N SER A 64 2.66 19.46 15.13
CA SER A 64 3.08 20.81 15.53
C SER A 64 3.94 21.54 14.50
N LEU A 65 4.59 20.80 13.59
CA LEU A 65 5.44 21.38 12.54
C LEU A 65 4.64 21.82 11.32
N LYS A 66 3.69 20.98 10.88
CA LYS A 66 2.93 21.22 9.65
C LYS A 66 1.55 20.57 9.77
N PRO A 67 0.45 21.31 9.48
CA PRO A 67 -0.88 20.71 9.38
C PRO A 67 -0.90 19.57 8.36
N ASP A 68 -1.63 18.52 8.67
CA ASP A 68 -1.81 17.35 7.79
C ASP A 68 -0.51 16.58 7.45
N PHE A 69 0.53 16.71 8.28
CA PHE A 69 1.79 15.98 8.08
C PHE A 69 1.55 14.47 8.16
N PHE A 70 1.81 13.76 7.07
CA PHE A 70 1.43 12.37 6.91
C PHE A 70 2.49 11.40 7.47
N LEU A 71 2.08 10.49 8.35
CA LEU A 71 2.93 9.42 8.88
C LEU A 71 2.49 8.07 8.32
N LEU A 72 3.37 7.45 7.55
CA LEU A 72 3.23 6.11 6.99
C LEU A 72 4.20 5.16 7.68
N GLY A 73 3.72 4.03 8.17
CA GLY A 73 4.58 2.97 8.71
C GLY A 73 4.72 1.78 7.76
N GLU A 74 5.92 1.25 7.64
CA GLU A 74 6.06 -0.08 7.06
C GLU A 74 5.65 -1.13 8.10
N THR A 75 4.73 -2.02 7.72
CA THR A 75 4.26 -3.15 8.53
C THR A 75 4.06 -4.35 7.63
N LEU A 76 4.75 -5.44 7.96
CA LEU A 76 4.72 -6.65 7.15
C LEU A 76 3.56 -7.58 7.54
N HIS A 77 3.23 -7.65 8.83
CA HIS A 77 2.24 -8.58 9.40
C HIS A 77 1.69 -8.07 10.74
N GLY A 78 0.72 -8.78 11.29
CA GLY A 78 0.12 -8.47 12.59
C GLY A 78 -1.15 -7.63 12.49
N ASP A 79 -1.60 -7.11 13.62
CA ASP A 79 -2.74 -6.19 13.69
C ASP A 79 -2.25 -4.75 13.50
N TYR A 80 -2.55 -4.19 12.35
CA TYR A 80 -2.15 -2.83 11.98
C TYR A 80 -2.74 -1.75 12.90
N ASN A 81 -3.87 -2.03 13.57
CA ASN A 81 -4.49 -1.08 14.51
C ASN A 81 -3.58 -0.73 15.70
N GLN A 82 -2.61 -1.60 16.04
CA GLN A 82 -1.70 -1.35 17.14
C GLN A 82 -0.91 -0.05 16.96
N ILE A 83 -0.54 0.29 15.72
CA ILE A 83 0.24 1.49 15.39
C ILE A 83 -0.48 2.45 14.43
N MET A 84 -1.51 1.99 13.70
CA MET A 84 -2.33 2.81 12.82
C MET A 84 -3.60 3.26 13.55
N ASN A 85 -3.52 4.39 14.23
CA ASN A 85 -4.61 4.96 15.04
C ASN A 85 -4.44 6.47 15.18
N ASP A 86 -5.38 7.12 15.86
CA ASP A 86 -5.42 8.59 15.98
C ASP A 86 -4.23 9.19 16.75
N GLU A 87 -3.52 8.39 17.55
CA GLU A 87 -2.38 8.85 18.35
C GLU A 87 -1.02 8.61 17.69
N MET A 88 -0.93 7.73 16.69
CA MET A 88 0.33 7.28 16.09
C MET A 88 0.35 7.51 14.57
N LEU A 89 0.30 6.45 13.77
CA LEU A 89 0.45 6.54 12.32
C LEU A 89 -0.91 6.70 11.62
N HIS A 90 -0.92 7.47 10.54
CA HIS A 90 -2.11 7.64 9.70
C HIS A 90 -2.39 6.42 8.83
N SER A 91 -1.33 5.76 8.36
CA SER A 91 -1.41 4.61 7.45
C SER A 91 -0.24 3.67 7.65
N VAL A 92 -0.41 2.45 7.18
CA VAL A 92 0.66 1.46 7.07
C VAL A 92 0.61 0.75 5.71
N THR A 93 1.70 0.08 5.33
CA THR A 93 1.80 -0.73 4.10
C THR A 93 0.91 -1.98 4.18
N ASN A 94 0.16 -2.25 3.11
CA ASN A 94 -0.79 -3.36 3.05
C ASN A 94 -0.17 -4.61 2.41
N TYR A 95 0.75 -5.26 3.10
CA TYR A 95 1.39 -6.50 2.62
C TYR A 95 0.42 -7.67 2.49
N GLU A 96 -0.67 -7.71 3.27
CA GLU A 96 -1.69 -8.74 3.14
C GLU A 96 -2.37 -8.67 1.77
N CYS A 97 -2.81 -7.48 1.33
CA CYS A 97 -3.38 -7.32 0.00
C CYS A 97 -2.33 -7.45 -1.12
N TYR A 98 -1.08 -7.04 -0.90
CA TYR A 98 0.00 -7.25 -1.87
C TYR A 98 0.09 -8.73 -2.30
N LYS A 99 0.14 -9.65 -1.33
CA LYS A 99 0.15 -11.08 -1.64
C LYS A 99 -1.10 -11.52 -2.40
N GLY A 100 -2.28 -11.13 -1.91
CA GLY A 100 -3.55 -11.47 -2.55
C GLY A 100 -3.69 -10.93 -3.96
N LEU A 101 -3.15 -9.73 -4.24
CA LEU A 101 -3.19 -9.11 -5.56
C LEU A 101 -2.52 -10.00 -6.61
N TYR A 102 -1.23 -10.32 -6.48
CA TYR A 102 -0.55 -11.11 -7.51
C TYR A 102 -0.93 -12.60 -7.49
N SER A 103 -1.16 -13.19 -6.30
CA SER A 103 -1.47 -14.62 -6.21
C SER A 103 -2.83 -14.94 -6.81
N SER A 104 -3.83 -14.07 -6.68
CA SER A 104 -5.14 -14.26 -7.29
C SER A 104 -5.08 -14.39 -8.80
N PHE A 105 -4.24 -13.61 -9.46
CA PHE A 105 -4.02 -13.72 -10.90
C PHE A 105 -3.19 -14.94 -11.28
N ASN A 106 -2.16 -15.27 -10.52
CA ASN A 106 -1.27 -16.38 -10.80
C ASN A 106 -1.94 -17.75 -10.59
N SER A 107 -2.79 -17.87 -9.59
CA SER A 107 -3.56 -19.09 -9.28
C SER A 107 -4.92 -19.14 -9.98
N MET A 108 -5.32 -18.07 -10.70
CA MET A 108 -6.66 -17.89 -11.26
C MET A 108 -7.73 -18.11 -10.17
N ASN A 109 -7.56 -17.41 -9.03
CA ASN A 109 -8.42 -17.57 -7.86
C ASN A 109 -8.69 -16.22 -7.17
N MET A 110 -9.70 -15.49 -7.66
CA MET A 110 -10.09 -14.18 -7.13
C MET A 110 -10.64 -14.23 -5.70
N PHE A 111 -10.91 -15.43 -5.15
CA PHE A 111 -11.32 -15.57 -3.75
C PHE A 111 -10.21 -15.15 -2.78
N GLU A 112 -8.93 -15.26 -3.16
CA GLU A 112 -7.81 -14.86 -2.29
C GLU A 112 -7.85 -13.37 -1.98
N ILE A 113 -7.83 -12.52 -3.01
CA ILE A 113 -7.85 -11.06 -2.79
C ILE A 113 -9.19 -10.60 -2.22
N ASN A 114 -10.30 -11.19 -2.67
CA ASN A 114 -11.62 -10.83 -2.16
C ASN A 114 -11.75 -11.15 -0.66
N HIS A 115 -11.17 -12.26 -0.19
CA HIS A 115 -11.13 -12.59 1.23
C HIS A 115 -10.40 -11.52 2.04
N SER A 116 -9.20 -11.09 1.60
CA SER A 116 -8.44 -10.02 2.25
C SER A 116 -9.22 -8.70 2.27
N LEU A 117 -9.87 -8.35 1.15
CA LEU A 117 -10.68 -7.12 1.07
C LEU A 117 -11.90 -7.16 1.99
N LEU A 118 -12.62 -8.29 2.07
CA LEU A 118 -13.75 -8.46 3.00
C LEU A 118 -13.29 -8.40 4.45
N ARG A 119 -12.17 -9.05 4.77
CA ARG A 119 -11.59 -9.03 6.12
C ARG A 119 -11.17 -7.64 6.55
N GLN A 120 -10.60 -6.85 5.65
CA GLN A 120 -10.07 -5.52 5.94
C GLN A 120 -11.15 -4.42 5.86
N PHE A 121 -12.03 -4.47 4.87
CA PHE A 121 -12.90 -3.35 4.49
C PHE A 121 -14.38 -3.74 4.28
N GLY A 122 -14.74 -4.99 4.53
CA GLY A 122 -16.10 -5.49 4.31
C GLY A 122 -17.18 -4.80 5.15
N PRO A 123 -18.44 -5.16 4.94
CA PRO A 123 -19.57 -4.53 5.65
C PRO A 123 -19.71 -5.01 7.10
N GLU A 124 -19.13 -6.14 7.46
CA GLU A 124 -19.34 -6.82 8.72
C GLU A 124 -18.74 -6.08 9.93
N ASN A 125 -19.27 -6.33 11.12
CA ASN A 125 -18.80 -5.68 12.34
C ASN A 125 -17.40 -6.14 12.80
N TRP A 126 -16.94 -7.31 12.35
CA TRP A 126 -15.61 -7.84 12.64
C TRP A 126 -14.53 -7.34 11.68
N THR A 127 -14.87 -6.48 10.72
CA THR A 127 -13.94 -5.92 9.75
C THR A 127 -12.87 -5.08 10.45
N LEU A 128 -11.61 -5.32 10.08
CA LEU A 128 -10.45 -4.81 10.84
C LEU A 128 -10.16 -3.32 10.61
N TYR A 129 -10.27 -2.85 9.35
CA TYR A 129 -9.74 -1.53 8.96
C TYR A 129 -10.79 -0.68 8.23
N LYS A 130 -12.05 -0.86 8.56
CA LYS A 130 -13.16 -0.09 7.97
C LYS A 130 -12.95 1.41 8.22
N GLY A 131 -13.02 2.20 7.14
CA GLY A 131 -12.80 3.66 7.20
C GLY A 131 -11.33 4.08 7.29
N LYS A 132 -10.38 3.13 7.31
CA LYS A 132 -8.94 3.41 7.28
C LYS A 132 -8.37 3.28 5.86
N HIS A 133 -7.29 4.01 5.60
CA HIS A 133 -6.64 4.07 4.30
C HIS A 133 -5.23 3.47 4.37
N LEU A 134 -5.10 2.18 4.04
CA LEU A 134 -3.82 1.48 3.96
C LEU A 134 -3.11 1.83 2.65
N LEU A 135 -1.78 1.94 2.68
CA LEU A 135 -0.99 2.08 1.46
C LEU A 135 -0.91 0.72 0.75
N SER A 136 -1.60 0.61 -0.39
CA SER A 136 -1.67 -0.61 -1.20
C SER A 136 -0.77 -0.50 -2.42
N PHE A 137 -0.04 -1.57 -2.72
CA PHE A 137 0.95 -1.62 -3.81
C PHE A 137 0.91 -2.99 -4.48
N VAL A 138 1.38 -3.05 -5.72
CA VAL A 138 1.53 -4.30 -6.48
C VAL A 138 2.98 -4.78 -6.49
N ASP A 139 3.91 -3.88 -6.24
CA ASP A 139 5.32 -4.13 -5.94
C ASP A 139 5.96 -2.92 -5.22
N ASN A 140 7.18 -3.11 -4.72
CA ASN A 140 8.01 -2.07 -4.13
C ASN A 140 9.50 -2.43 -4.23
N HIS A 141 10.36 -1.69 -3.53
CA HIS A 141 11.81 -1.87 -3.54
C HIS A 141 12.32 -3.14 -2.81
N ASP A 142 11.46 -3.87 -2.12
CA ASP A 142 11.82 -5.05 -1.31
C ASP A 142 11.24 -6.37 -1.84
N VAL A 143 10.41 -6.30 -2.88
CA VAL A 143 9.75 -7.47 -3.47
C VAL A 143 9.98 -7.54 -4.98
N THR A 144 9.84 -8.73 -5.54
CA THR A 144 9.88 -8.94 -6.99
C THR A 144 8.89 -8.01 -7.70
N ARG A 145 9.34 -7.33 -8.76
CA ARG A 145 8.52 -6.41 -9.54
C ARG A 145 7.31 -7.13 -10.13
N VAL A 146 6.18 -6.45 -10.18
CA VAL A 146 4.91 -7.05 -10.60
C VAL A 146 4.96 -7.66 -12.00
N ALA A 147 5.66 -7.03 -12.94
CA ALA A 147 5.85 -7.57 -14.29
C ALA A 147 6.69 -8.87 -14.32
N SER A 148 7.50 -9.13 -13.29
CA SER A 148 8.28 -10.36 -13.15
C SER A 148 7.60 -11.45 -12.34
N ILE A 149 6.64 -11.11 -11.47
CA ILE A 149 5.96 -12.08 -10.61
C ILE A 149 4.71 -12.67 -11.26
N LEU A 150 4.06 -11.93 -12.17
CA LEU A 150 2.86 -12.39 -12.87
C LEU A 150 3.19 -13.50 -13.88
N ASN A 151 2.47 -14.62 -13.81
CA ASN A 151 2.58 -15.72 -14.77
C ASN A 151 2.06 -15.33 -16.17
N ASN A 152 1.09 -14.42 -16.25
CA ASN A 152 0.53 -13.89 -17.48
C ASN A 152 0.64 -12.37 -17.48
N ILE A 153 1.52 -11.83 -18.30
CA ILE A 153 1.76 -10.39 -18.41
C ILE A 153 0.52 -9.59 -18.84
N ARG A 154 -0.44 -10.21 -19.51
CA ARG A 154 -1.72 -9.57 -19.88
C ARG A 154 -2.57 -9.19 -18.66
N HIS A 155 -2.28 -9.77 -17.49
CA HIS A 155 -2.93 -9.40 -16.24
C HIS A 155 -2.38 -8.11 -15.63
N LEU A 156 -1.26 -7.57 -16.13
CA LEU A 156 -0.62 -6.38 -15.58
C LEU A 156 -1.56 -5.15 -15.55
N PRO A 157 -2.33 -4.81 -16.59
CA PRO A 157 -3.32 -3.75 -16.50
C PRO A 157 -4.46 -4.05 -15.51
N LEU A 158 -4.83 -5.32 -15.36
CA LEU A 158 -5.94 -5.73 -14.49
C LEU A 158 -5.57 -5.62 -13.02
N ILE A 159 -4.35 -6.00 -12.64
CA ILE A 159 -3.89 -5.88 -11.25
C ILE A 159 -3.82 -4.41 -10.81
N TYR A 160 -3.43 -3.48 -11.69
CA TYR A 160 -3.50 -2.06 -11.41
C TYR A 160 -4.95 -1.57 -11.31
N ALA A 161 -5.86 -2.02 -12.18
CA ALA A 161 -7.28 -1.68 -12.06
C ALA A 161 -7.86 -2.12 -10.71
N LEU A 162 -7.49 -3.32 -10.25
CA LEU A 162 -7.87 -3.83 -8.93
C LEU A 162 -7.26 -2.99 -7.80
N ALA A 163 -5.95 -2.68 -7.85
CA ALA A 163 -5.26 -1.90 -6.82
C ALA A 163 -5.79 -0.47 -6.69
N PHE A 164 -6.14 0.19 -7.81
CA PHE A 164 -6.74 1.52 -7.78
C PHE A 164 -8.23 1.51 -7.40
N GLY A 165 -8.96 0.45 -7.74
CA GLY A 165 -10.38 0.31 -7.43
C GLY A 165 -10.67 -0.05 -5.95
N MET A 166 -9.79 -0.83 -5.32
CA MET A 166 -9.96 -1.27 -3.94
C MET A 166 -9.82 -0.09 -2.94
N PRO A 167 -10.31 -0.26 -1.67
CA PRO A 167 -10.07 0.70 -0.61
C PRO A 167 -8.58 0.91 -0.32
N GLY A 168 -8.22 2.11 0.12
CA GLY A 168 -6.85 2.48 0.49
C GLY A 168 -6.20 3.44 -0.50
N ILE A 169 -4.91 3.68 -0.29
CA ILE A 169 -4.07 4.60 -1.05
C ILE A 169 -3.24 3.76 -2.03
N PRO A 170 -3.47 3.82 -3.34
CA PRO A 170 -2.66 3.08 -4.30
C PRO A 170 -1.26 3.71 -4.41
N CYS A 171 -0.25 2.85 -4.42
CA CYS A 171 1.14 3.23 -4.61
C CYS A 171 1.69 2.55 -5.85
N VAL A 172 2.35 3.33 -6.71
CA VAL A 172 3.05 2.85 -7.89
C VAL A 172 4.54 3.01 -7.66
N TYR A 173 5.27 1.90 -7.76
CA TYR A 173 6.73 1.93 -7.63
C TYR A 173 7.36 2.38 -8.96
N TYR A 174 8.39 3.22 -8.90
CA TYR A 174 9.02 3.79 -10.10
C TYR A 174 9.51 2.69 -11.06
N GLY A 175 9.25 2.87 -12.33
CA GLY A 175 9.55 1.90 -13.38
C GLY A 175 8.44 0.85 -13.60
N SER A 176 7.64 0.55 -12.58
CA SER A 176 6.55 -0.43 -12.70
C SER A 176 5.39 0.09 -13.54
N GLU A 177 5.24 1.43 -13.67
CA GLU A 177 4.25 2.08 -14.52
C GLU A 177 4.48 1.88 -16.01
N TRP A 178 5.66 1.43 -16.43
CA TRP A 178 5.93 0.97 -17.80
C TRP A 178 6.31 -0.50 -17.89
N GLY A 179 6.13 -1.26 -16.80
CA GLY A 179 6.37 -2.70 -16.78
C GLY A 179 7.82 -3.10 -16.61
N ALA A 180 8.63 -2.30 -15.90
CA ALA A 180 10.00 -2.69 -15.56
C ALA A 180 10.02 -4.03 -14.81
N THR A 181 11.00 -4.86 -15.12
CA THR A 181 11.21 -6.18 -14.53
C THR A 181 12.32 -6.16 -13.49
N GLY A 182 12.31 -7.13 -12.58
CA GLY A 182 13.34 -7.34 -11.56
C GLY A 182 12.86 -8.39 -10.56
N ARG A 183 13.75 -9.31 -10.19
CA ARG A 183 13.46 -10.38 -9.24
C ARG A 183 14.24 -10.19 -7.95
N LYS A 184 13.63 -10.51 -6.82
CA LYS A 184 14.26 -10.37 -5.49
C LYS A 184 15.48 -11.27 -5.34
N GLU A 185 15.46 -12.45 -5.92
CA GLU A 185 16.59 -13.40 -5.95
C GLU A 185 17.83 -12.86 -6.69
N ASP A 186 17.66 -11.86 -7.56
CA ASP A 186 18.77 -11.20 -8.28
C ASP A 186 19.38 -10.02 -7.48
N GLY A 187 18.89 -9.80 -6.27
CA GLY A 187 19.37 -8.79 -5.32
C GLY A 187 18.83 -7.38 -5.54
N ASP A 188 19.25 -6.48 -4.67
CA ASP A 188 18.79 -5.08 -4.64
C ASP A 188 18.95 -4.31 -5.96
N PRO A 189 20.06 -4.44 -6.73
CA PRO A 189 20.20 -3.73 -7.99
C PRO A 189 19.09 -4.07 -9.01
N ALA A 190 18.55 -5.29 -9.00
CA ALA A 190 17.47 -5.70 -9.88
C ALA A 190 16.13 -5.03 -9.49
N LEU A 191 15.90 -4.81 -8.20
CA LEU A 191 14.69 -4.16 -7.69
C LEU A 191 14.78 -2.64 -7.75
N ARG A 192 15.99 -2.08 -7.55
CA ARG A 192 16.26 -0.64 -7.41
C ARG A 192 17.06 -0.11 -8.59
N ALA A 193 16.73 -0.57 -9.81
CA ALA A 193 17.41 -0.19 -11.02
C ALA A 193 17.38 1.33 -11.24
N CYS A 194 18.49 1.88 -11.75
CA CYS A 194 18.54 3.26 -12.22
C CYS A 194 18.05 3.30 -13.68
N PHE A 195 17.16 4.21 -13.98
CA PHE A 195 16.67 4.45 -15.34
C PHE A 195 17.14 5.82 -15.81
N ASP A 196 17.87 5.87 -16.91
CA ASP A 196 18.35 7.14 -17.48
C ASP A 196 17.20 8.02 -17.98
N THR A 197 16.18 7.38 -18.54
CA THR A 197 14.98 8.06 -19.05
C THR A 197 13.73 7.21 -18.78
N PRO A 198 12.58 7.83 -18.46
CA PRO A 198 11.31 7.11 -18.37
C PRO A 198 10.88 6.57 -19.75
N VAL A 199 10.27 5.39 -19.75
CA VAL A 199 9.79 4.70 -20.97
C VAL A 199 8.28 4.58 -20.91
N PHE A 200 7.56 5.71 -20.93
CA PHE A 200 6.12 5.71 -20.87
C PHE A 200 5.49 4.98 -22.07
N ASN A 201 4.45 4.21 -21.80
CA ASN A 201 3.77 3.36 -22.77
C ASN A 201 2.26 3.24 -22.44
N GLU A 202 1.55 2.34 -23.13
CA GLU A 202 0.10 2.11 -22.91
C GLU A 202 -0.26 1.76 -21.45
N LEU A 203 0.63 1.08 -20.72
CA LEU A 203 0.44 0.79 -19.30
C LEU A 203 0.50 2.07 -18.46
N SER A 204 1.45 2.95 -18.76
CA SER A 204 1.57 4.26 -18.09
C SER A 204 0.31 5.10 -18.31
N ASP A 205 -0.21 5.13 -19.54
CA ASP A 205 -1.46 5.82 -19.87
C ASP A 205 -2.66 5.21 -19.14
N TRP A 206 -2.69 3.89 -19.02
CA TRP A 206 -3.73 3.19 -18.28
C TRP A 206 -3.70 3.54 -16.79
N ILE A 207 -2.53 3.48 -16.17
CA ILE A 207 -2.35 3.85 -14.75
C ILE A 207 -2.73 5.31 -14.52
N ALA A 208 -2.36 6.23 -15.41
CA ALA A 208 -2.76 7.63 -15.34
C ALA A 208 -4.30 7.80 -15.36
N LYS A 209 -5.01 7.04 -16.21
CA LYS A 209 -6.48 7.02 -16.24
C LYS A 209 -7.08 6.50 -14.94
N LEU A 210 -6.53 5.42 -14.37
CA LEU A 210 -6.96 4.86 -13.09
C LEU A 210 -6.73 5.84 -11.94
N ALA A 211 -5.57 6.50 -11.92
CA ALA A 211 -5.22 7.52 -10.92
C ALA A 211 -6.19 8.71 -11.00
N ASN A 212 -6.48 9.18 -12.22
CA ASN A 212 -7.45 10.24 -12.41
C ASN A 212 -8.87 9.84 -11.99
N ALA A 213 -9.32 8.63 -12.35
CA ALA A 213 -10.61 8.10 -11.91
C ALA A 213 -10.72 8.09 -10.37
N LYS A 214 -9.68 7.60 -9.68
CA LYS A 214 -9.66 7.61 -8.21
C LYS A 214 -9.63 9.03 -7.64
N LYS A 215 -8.87 9.94 -8.25
CA LYS A 215 -8.76 11.34 -7.81
C LYS A 215 -10.09 12.09 -7.87
N ILE A 216 -10.91 11.84 -8.88
CA ILE A 216 -12.18 12.56 -9.08
C ILE A 216 -13.39 11.87 -8.45
N SER A 217 -13.27 10.61 -8.00
CA SER A 217 -14.37 9.83 -7.43
C SER A 217 -14.26 9.72 -5.91
N PRO A 218 -15.12 10.42 -5.14
CA PRO A 218 -15.24 10.20 -3.70
C PRO A 218 -15.56 8.76 -3.32
N ALA A 219 -16.35 8.03 -4.11
CA ALA A 219 -16.64 6.63 -3.86
C ALA A 219 -15.39 5.75 -3.95
N LEU A 220 -14.49 5.98 -4.90
CA LEU A 220 -13.21 5.26 -4.98
C LEU A 220 -12.25 5.65 -3.86
N GLN A 221 -12.32 6.89 -3.36
CA GLN A 221 -11.45 7.35 -2.26
C GLN A 221 -11.96 6.86 -0.90
N TYR A 222 -13.20 7.14 -0.55
CA TYR A 222 -13.76 6.98 0.80
C TYR A 222 -14.85 5.92 0.90
N GLY A 223 -15.34 5.39 -0.24
CA GLY A 223 -16.50 4.52 -0.30
C GLY A 223 -16.35 3.20 0.45
N ASN A 224 -17.47 2.70 0.96
CA ASN A 224 -17.57 1.35 1.49
C ASN A 224 -17.26 0.31 0.40
N PHE A 225 -16.84 -0.87 0.81
CA PHE A 225 -16.55 -2.00 -0.06
C PHE A 225 -17.65 -3.07 0.09
N SER A 226 -18.17 -3.56 -1.05
CA SER A 226 -19.10 -4.69 -1.08
C SER A 226 -18.77 -5.58 -2.28
N SER A 227 -18.56 -6.88 -2.04
CA SER A 227 -18.36 -7.89 -3.10
C SER A 227 -19.69 -8.21 -3.75
N ILE A 228 -19.77 -8.14 -5.09
CA ILE A 228 -21.02 -8.33 -5.85
C ILE A 228 -20.99 -9.65 -6.62
N ILE A 229 -19.93 -9.89 -7.39
CA ILE A 229 -19.71 -11.15 -8.12
C ILE A 229 -18.31 -11.65 -7.80
N LEU A 230 -18.21 -12.93 -7.51
CA LEU A 230 -16.96 -13.59 -7.23
C LEU A 230 -16.97 -14.99 -7.81
N THR A 231 -16.01 -15.24 -8.66
CA THR A 231 -15.67 -16.56 -9.21
C THR A 231 -14.17 -16.77 -9.11
N ASN A 232 -13.66 -17.86 -9.64
CA ASN A 232 -12.22 -18.06 -9.71
C ASN A 232 -11.51 -17.00 -10.57
N GLU A 233 -12.14 -16.55 -11.65
CA GLU A 233 -11.51 -15.70 -12.65
C GLU A 233 -12.12 -14.31 -12.74
N GLN A 234 -13.28 -14.08 -12.13
CA GLN A 234 -13.99 -12.81 -12.16
C GLN A 234 -14.20 -12.26 -10.75
N CYS A 235 -14.04 -10.96 -10.62
CA CYS A 235 -14.32 -10.23 -9.38
C CYS A 235 -15.01 -8.91 -9.73
N VAL A 236 -16.22 -8.71 -9.20
CA VAL A 236 -16.94 -7.42 -9.29
C VAL A 236 -17.26 -6.96 -7.88
N PHE A 237 -16.89 -5.74 -7.57
CA PHE A 237 -17.22 -5.12 -6.30
C PHE A 237 -17.73 -3.69 -6.45
N LEU A 238 -18.51 -3.26 -5.48
CA LEU A 238 -19.07 -1.93 -5.39
C LEU A 238 -18.26 -1.08 -4.40
N ARG A 239 -18.00 0.16 -4.80
CA ARG A 239 -17.58 1.26 -3.94
C ARG A 239 -18.73 2.26 -3.87
N GLU A 240 -19.13 2.64 -2.66
CA GLU A 240 -20.28 3.54 -2.46
C GLU A 240 -19.99 4.61 -1.40
N TRP A 241 -20.24 5.88 -1.76
CA TRP A 241 -20.08 7.03 -0.87
C TRP A 241 -21.10 8.12 -1.18
N GLN A 242 -21.91 8.50 -0.21
CA GLN A 242 -22.86 9.62 -0.29
C GLN A 242 -23.71 9.65 -1.59
N GLY A 243 -24.14 8.47 -2.04
CA GLY A 243 -24.97 8.32 -3.24
C GLY A 243 -24.19 8.10 -4.54
N GLU A 244 -22.88 8.34 -4.56
CA GLU A 244 -22.04 7.91 -5.67
C GLU A 244 -21.74 6.42 -5.58
N ARG A 245 -21.89 5.71 -6.70
CA ARG A 245 -21.67 4.27 -6.81
C ARG A 245 -20.73 3.97 -7.97
N VAL A 246 -19.67 3.23 -7.71
CA VAL A 246 -18.70 2.78 -8.71
C VAL A 246 -18.56 1.27 -8.64
N LEU A 247 -18.80 0.61 -9.78
CA LEU A 247 -18.52 -0.81 -9.94
C LEU A 247 -17.13 -0.99 -10.52
N VAL A 248 -16.32 -1.82 -9.87
CA VAL A 248 -15.02 -2.27 -10.37
C VAL A 248 -15.17 -3.72 -10.80
N ALA A 249 -14.99 -3.98 -12.10
CA ALA A 249 -15.14 -5.31 -12.69
C ALA A 249 -13.81 -5.79 -13.28
N ILE A 250 -13.36 -6.95 -12.83
CA ILE A 250 -12.14 -7.62 -13.28
C ILE A 250 -12.51 -8.96 -13.87
N ASN A 251 -12.01 -9.23 -15.09
CA ASN A 251 -12.08 -10.55 -15.72
C ASN A 251 -10.66 -10.99 -16.10
N ALA A 252 -10.13 -11.99 -15.40
CA ALA A 252 -8.81 -12.56 -15.65
C ALA A 252 -8.84 -13.70 -16.69
N ALA A 253 -10.03 -14.16 -17.07
CA ALA A 253 -10.19 -15.22 -18.07
C ALA A 253 -9.92 -14.74 -19.49
N ASP A 254 -9.60 -15.67 -20.38
CA ASP A 254 -9.40 -15.43 -21.81
C ASP A 254 -10.71 -15.39 -22.61
N TYR A 255 -11.87 -15.44 -21.94
CA TYR A 255 -13.19 -15.43 -22.55
C TYR A 255 -14.07 -14.31 -21.98
N ASN A 256 -15.09 -13.95 -22.74
CA ASN A 256 -16.08 -12.96 -22.31
C ASN A 256 -16.95 -13.55 -21.20
N TYR A 257 -17.16 -12.79 -20.15
CA TYR A 257 -18.05 -13.14 -19.06
C TYR A 257 -19.21 -12.14 -19.00
N SER A 258 -20.43 -12.65 -19.00
CA SER A 258 -21.65 -11.84 -18.84
C SER A 258 -22.08 -11.87 -17.39
N ALA A 259 -22.09 -10.72 -16.77
CA ALA A 259 -22.52 -10.53 -15.39
C ALA A 259 -23.90 -9.87 -15.35
N SER A 260 -24.78 -10.37 -14.48
CA SER A 260 -26.06 -9.73 -14.18
C SER A 260 -26.12 -9.48 -12.67
N PHE A 261 -26.43 -8.25 -12.29
CA PHE A 261 -26.61 -7.85 -10.89
C PHE A 261 -27.70 -6.78 -10.81
N ASN A 262 -28.48 -6.80 -9.73
CA ASN A 262 -29.57 -5.88 -9.47
C ASN A 262 -29.11 -4.67 -8.67
#